data_4ae9c8813c9c2ca22a33bd4aac2bd033
#
_entry.id   4ae9c8813c9c2ca22a33bd4aac2bd033
#
_cell.length_a   1.000
_cell.length_b   1.000
_cell.length_c   1.000
_cell.angle_alpha   90.00
_cell.angle_beta   90.00
_cell.angle_gamma   90.00
#
_symmetry.space_group_name_H-M   'P 1'
#
loop_
_entity.id
_entity.type
_entity.pdbx_description
1 polymer ?
#
loop_
_entity_poly.entity_id
_entity_poly.type
_entity_poly.pdbx_seq_one_letter_code
_entity_poly.pdbx_strand_id
1 'polypeptide(L)'
;MKTVNKPFRKKDAMQLVTGQPVYMDDIIPQDCLIVKLLRSPHANAMVRTINTTVAKKVPGIEAIFTWEDVPQDAPRYTQAGQTFPEASPRDRLVIDRHVRFVGDVVAIVAGKDEKCVDKALKLIKVDYEVLEPVLDFHTAKDNPVLVHPENNWEALCPVGADNKRNLCAHDECGSGDIDAVLAGCDVVIDHVYHTKACQQAMICLLYTSDAADDLIGV
;
A
#
# COMPACT_ATOMS: atom_id res chain seq x y z
N MET A 1 29.09 -8.76 23.66
CA MET A 1 28.48 -7.75 22.77
C MET A 1 28.59 -6.38 23.40
N LYS A 2 28.92 -5.33 22.63
CA LYS A 2 29.16 -3.98 23.19
C LYS A 2 27.86 -3.19 23.41
N THR A 3 26.74 -3.59 22.76
CA THR A 3 25.48 -2.82 22.74
C THR A 3 24.29 -3.58 23.32
N VAL A 4 24.18 -4.89 23.07
CA VAL A 4 23.03 -5.69 23.52
C VAL A 4 22.95 -5.70 25.04
N ASN A 5 21.75 -5.45 25.59
CA ASN A 5 21.46 -5.34 27.03
C ASN A 5 22.24 -4.22 27.77
N LYS A 6 22.57 -3.14 27.05
CA LYS A 6 23.18 -1.93 27.63
C LYS A 6 22.24 -0.74 27.47
N PRO A 7 22.16 0.16 28.47
CA PRO A 7 21.39 1.39 28.34
C PRO A 7 22.13 2.37 27.39
N PHE A 8 21.57 2.61 26.22
CA PHE A 8 22.03 3.63 25.30
C PHE A 8 21.01 4.76 25.20
N ARG A 9 21.51 5.98 25.04
CA ARG A 9 20.63 7.10 24.73
C ARG A 9 20.12 6.95 23.30
N LYS A 10 18.83 7.26 23.09
CA LYS A 10 18.27 7.44 21.78
C LYS A 10 19.06 8.52 21.02
N LYS A 11 19.35 8.33 19.73
CA LYS A 11 20.22 9.22 18.94
C LYS A 11 19.73 10.67 18.91
N ASP A 12 18.42 10.86 18.79
CA ASP A 12 17.75 12.16 18.73
C ASP A 12 17.24 12.67 20.10
N ALA A 13 17.48 11.94 21.20
CA ALA A 13 16.98 12.29 22.53
C ALA A 13 17.30 13.73 22.95
N MET A 14 18.50 14.22 22.63
CA MET A 14 18.92 15.59 23.00
C MET A 14 18.11 16.64 22.22
N GLN A 15 17.90 16.41 20.93
CA GLN A 15 17.11 17.30 20.08
C GLN A 15 15.64 17.37 20.55
N LEU A 16 15.07 16.22 20.92
CA LEU A 16 13.70 16.15 21.43
C LEU A 16 13.53 16.91 22.76
N VAL A 17 14.43 16.71 23.73
CA VAL A 17 14.32 17.36 25.05
C VAL A 17 14.67 18.84 25.02
N THR A 18 15.45 19.29 24.04
CA THR A 18 15.79 20.72 23.86
C THR A 18 14.81 21.45 22.94
N GLY A 19 13.76 20.76 22.42
CA GLY A 19 12.78 21.34 21.51
C GLY A 19 13.33 21.66 20.11
N GLN A 20 14.32 20.92 19.68
CA GLN A 20 14.97 21.08 18.36
C GLN A 20 14.93 19.78 17.55
N PRO A 21 13.78 19.09 17.43
CA PRO A 21 13.68 17.92 16.57
C PRO A 21 13.90 18.34 15.13
N VAL A 22 14.56 17.46 14.35
CA VAL A 22 14.77 17.65 12.91
C VAL A 22 13.73 16.83 12.18
N TYR A 23 12.91 17.49 11.35
CA TYR A 23 11.92 16.87 10.49
C TYR A 23 12.41 16.83 9.03
N MET A 24 11.71 16.08 8.19
CA MET A 24 12.08 15.94 6.79
C MET A 24 12.18 17.31 6.08
N ASP A 25 11.24 18.22 6.33
CA ASP A 25 11.22 19.54 5.71
C ASP A 25 12.42 20.41 6.10
N ASP A 26 13.07 20.12 7.23
CA ASP A 26 14.26 20.84 7.68
C ASP A 26 15.54 20.42 6.96
N ILE A 27 15.53 19.23 6.33
CA ILE A 27 16.72 18.61 5.70
C ILE A 27 16.57 18.42 4.18
N ILE A 28 15.44 18.77 3.59
CA ILE A 28 15.23 18.68 2.14
C ILE A 28 16.24 19.60 1.42
N PRO A 29 17.06 19.06 0.47
CA PRO A 29 17.90 19.87 -0.38
C PRO A 29 17.09 20.88 -1.20
N GLN A 30 17.61 22.09 -1.39
CA GLN A 30 16.88 23.17 -2.07
C GLN A 30 16.62 22.91 -3.57
N ASP A 31 17.37 21.99 -4.16
CA ASP A 31 17.29 21.63 -5.58
C ASP A 31 16.55 20.28 -5.81
N CYS A 32 15.89 19.74 -4.80
CA CYS A 32 15.06 18.53 -4.94
C CYS A 32 13.87 18.81 -5.86
N LEU A 33 13.55 17.82 -6.70
CA LEU A 33 12.31 17.80 -7.44
C LEU A 33 11.14 17.43 -6.52
N ILE A 34 10.01 18.10 -6.74
CA ILE A 34 8.74 17.74 -6.11
C ILE A 34 8.08 16.66 -6.95
N VAL A 35 7.70 15.57 -6.31
CA VAL A 35 7.00 14.45 -6.94
C VAL A 35 5.61 14.31 -6.35
N LYS A 36 4.58 14.28 -7.22
CA LYS A 36 3.20 13.99 -6.84
C LYS A 36 2.61 12.90 -7.72
N LEU A 37 1.59 12.25 -7.19
CA LEU A 37 0.92 11.12 -7.81
C LEU A 37 -0.46 11.52 -8.34
N LEU A 38 -0.76 11.18 -9.60
CA LEU A 38 -2.13 11.15 -10.09
C LEU A 38 -2.77 9.84 -9.61
N ARG A 39 -3.90 9.94 -8.95
CA ARG A 39 -4.59 8.80 -8.34
C ARG A 39 -5.92 8.52 -9.03
N SER A 40 -6.28 7.23 -9.12
CA SER A 40 -7.54 6.79 -9.70
C SER A 40 -8.73 7.19 -8.82
N PRO A 41 -9.83 7.67 -9.41
CA PRO A 41 -11.11 7.82 -8.73
C PRO A 41 -11.94 6.53 -8.71
N HIS A 42 -11.51 5.48 -9.43
CA HIS A 42 -12.24 4.24 -9.58
C HIS A 42 -11.66 3.12 -8.72
N ALA A 43 -12.54 2.25 -8.21
CA ALA A 43 -12.16 1.11 -7.40
C ALA A 43 -11.68 -0.10 -8.24
N ASN A 44 -12.16 -0.21 -9.48
CA ASN A 44 -11.72 -1.22 -10.44
C ASN A 44 -11.86 -0.66 -11.85
N ALA A 45 -10.76 -0.50 -12.59
CA ALA A 45 -10.78 0.02 -13.96
C ALA A 45 -9.50 -0.34 -14.72
N MET A 46 -9.61 -0.42 -16.03
CA MET A 46 -8.47 -0.45 -16.95
C MET A 46 -8.21 0.96 -17.48
N VAL A 47 -6.99 1.45 -17.39
CA VAL A 47 -6.59 2.69 -18.09
C VAL A 47 -6.50 2.38 -19.58
N ARG A 48 -7.43 2.94 -20.37
CA ARG A 48 -7.44 2.79 -21.84
C ARG A 48 -6.37 3.65 -22.47
N THR A 49 -6.42 4.95 -22.17
CA THR A 49 -5.46 5.94 -22.67
C THR A 49 -5.15 6.97 -21.60
N ILE A 50 -3.95 7.51 -21.66
CA ILE A 50 -3.52 8.61 -20.81
C ILE A 50 -2.85 9.68 -21.67
N ASN A 51 -3.36 10.90 -21.62
CA ASN A 51 -2.82 12.01 -22.40
C ASN A 51 -2.07 12.99 -21.51
N THR A 52 -0.76 12.98 -21.61
CA THR A 52 0.18 13.84 -20.87
C THR A 52 0.74 14.97 -21.71
N THR A 53 0.35 15.11 -22.99
CA THR A 53 0.96 16.03 -23.97
C THR A 53 0.95 17.48 -23.51
N VAL A 54 -0.17 17.95 -22.94
CA VAL A 54 -0.29 19.32 -22.43
C VAL A 54 0.43 19.48 -21.10
N ALA A 55 0.33 18.48 -20.23
CA ALA A 55 0.98 18.48 -18.93
C ALA A 55 2.52 18.55 -19.05
N LYS A 56 3.11 17.82 -19.98
CA LYS A 56 4.56 17.85 -20.27
C LYS A 56 5.08 19.22 -20.73
N LYS A 57 4.19 20.11 -21.22
CA LYS A 57 4.56 21.47 -21.65
C LYS A 57 4.49 22.53 -20.53
N VAL A 58 4.06 22.14 -19.34
CA VAL A 58 4.04 23.07 -18.20
C VAL A 58 5.48 23.41 -17.81
N PRO A 59 5.86 24.70 -17.78
CA PRO A 59 7.21 25.08 -17.38
C PRO A 59 7.55 24.56 -15.99
N GLY A 60 8.73 23.97 -15.84
CA GLY A 60 9.20 23.38 -14.57
C GLY A 60 8.88 21.90 -14.40
N ILE A 61 8.15 21.28 -15.33
CA ILE A 61 7.98 19.81 -15.34
C ILE A 61 9.21 19.16 -15.95
N GLU A 62 9.78 18.20 -15.22
CA GLU A 62 10.97 17.44 -15.63
C GLU A 62 10.59 16.05 -16.16
N ALA A 63 9.62 15.36 -15.53
CA ALA A 63 9.19 14.04 -15.98
C ALA A 63 7.73 13.76 -15.63
N ILE A 64 7.07 12.96 -16.47
CA ILE A 64 5.76 12.35 -16.20
C ILE A 64 5.86 10.90 -16.63
N PHE A 65 5.68 9.97 -15.67
CA PHE A 65 5.67 8.54 -15.91
C PHE A 65 4.25 8.00 -15.80
N THR A 66 3.92 7.04 -16.65
CA THR A 66 2.63 6.37 -16.76
C THR A 66 2.82 4.86 -16.86
N TRP A 67 1.73 4.09 -16.94
CA TRP A 67 1.81 2.65 -17.17
C TRP A 67 2.56 2.29 -18.46
N GLU A 68 2.61 3.19 -19.46
CA GLU A 68 3.33 2.97 -20.72
C GLU A 68 4.86 2.98 -20.54
N ASP A 69 5.35 3.58 -19.46
CA ASP A 69 6.77 3.62 -19.11
C ASP A 69 7.21 2.41 -18.26
N VAL A 70 6.25 1.56 -17.85
CA VAL A 70 6.51 0.38 -17.00
C VAL A 70 6.15 -0.90 -17.77
N PRO A 71 7.08 -1.86 -17.97
CA PRO A 71 6.75 -3.15 -18.56
C PRO A 71 5.65 -3.85 -17.75
N GLN A 72 4.51 -4.11 -18.39
CA GLN A 72 3.34 -4.67 -17.69
C GLN A 72 3.45 -6.18 -17.44
N ASP A 73 4.37 -6.84 -18.12
CA ASP A 73 4.77 -8.24 -17.94
C ASP A 73 5.96 -8.42 -16.99
N ALA A 74 6.51 -7.31 -16.47
CA ALA A 74 7.61 -7.34 -15.50
C ALA A 74 7.23 -8.12 -14.23
N PRO A 75 8.21 -8.72 -13.54
CA PRO A 75 7.98 -9.31 -12.23
C PRO A 75 7.36 -8.29 -11.27
N ARG A 76 6.30 -8.70 -10.59
CA ARG A 76 5.66 -7.87 -9.56
C ARG A 76 6.53 -7.82 -8.31
N TYR A 77 6.36 -6.77 -7.52
CA TYR A 77 7.05 -6.59 -6.24
C TYR A 77 6.04 -6.52 -5.09
N THR A 78 6.51 -6.74 -3.88
CA THR A 78 5.73 -6.50 -2.67
C THR A 78 5.63 -5.01 -2.41
N GLN A 79 4.44 -4.53 -2.12
CA GLN A 79 4.26 -3.20 -1.56
C GLN A 79 4.91 -3.15 -0.17
N ALA A 80 5.37 -1.96 0.25
CA ALA A 80 5.88 -1.76 1.60
C ALA A 80 4.87 -2.27 2.64
N GLY A 81 5.30 -3.16 3.50
CA GLY A 81 4.47 -3.82 4.48
C GLY A 81 5.29 -4.84 5.25
N GLN A 82 4.61 -5.77 5.88
CA GLN A 82 5.25 -6.83 6.63
C GLN A 82 6.12 -7.71 5.73
N THR A 83 7.37 -7.90 6.14
CA THR A 83 8.32 -8.77 5.46
C THR A 83 8.70 -10.01 6.29
N PHE A 84 8.36 -10.00 7.57
CA PHE A 84 8.58 -11.09 8.51
C PHE A 84 7.52 -11.05 9.63
N PRO A 85 6.99 -12.21 10.12
CA PRO A 85 7.30 -13.57 9.67
C PRO A 85 6.70 -13.93 8.30
N GLU A 86 5.59 -13.27 7.91
CA GLU A 86 4.85 -13.55 6.69
C GLU A 86 4.99 -12.37 5.73
N ALA A 87 5.73 -12.61 4.66
CA ALA A 87 5.95 -11.58 3.64
C ALA A 87 4.67 -11.30 2.83
N SER A 88 4.40 -10.02 2.55
CA SER A 88 3.33 -9.61 1.65
C SER A 88 3.54 -10.19 0.24
N PRO A 89 2.46 -10.50 -0.50
CA PRO A 89 2.57 -11.08 -1.83
C PRO A 89 3.23 -10.13 -2.83
N ARG A 90 3.74 -10.67 -3.93
CA ARG A 90 4.18 -9.91 -5.10
C ARG A 90 2.99 -9.61 -5.99
N ASP A 91 2.33 -8.50 -5.73
CA ASP A 91 1.07 -8.12 -6.37
C ASP A 91 1.11 -6.77 -7.11
N ARG A 92 2.25 -6.05 -7.06
CA ARG A 92 2.35 -4.67 -7.52
C ARG A 92 3.32 -4.47 -8.67
N LEU A 93 2.96 -3.57 -9.59
CA LEU A 93 3.86 -2.81 -10.46
C LEU A 93 3.97 -1.37 -9.93
N VAL A 94 5.02 -0.66 -10.33
CA VAL A 94 5.21 0.76 -9.94
C VAL A 94 4.03 1.61 -10.40
N ILE A 95 3.58 1.42 -11.64
CA ILE A 95 2.33 1.93 -12.19
C ILE A 95 1.71 0.80 -13.01
N ASP A 96 0.53 0.37 -12.61
CA ASP A 96 -0.20 -0.67 -13.31
C ASP A 96 -1.26 -0.04 -14.24
N ARG A 97 -1.50 -0.67 -15.37
CA ARG A 97 -2.62 -0.32 -16.25
C ARG A 97 -3.97 -0.65 -15.61
N HIS A 98 -4.02 -1.69 -14.77
CA HIS A 98 -5.19 -2.09 -14.01
C HIS A 98 -5.19 -1.41 -12.64
N VAL A 99 -6.11 -0.49 -12.41
CA VAL A 99 -6.34 0.13 -11.09
C VAL A 99 -7.32 -0.72 -10.28
N ARG A 100 -7.01 -0.99 -9.01
CA ARG A 100 -7.70 -1.96 -8.16
C ARG A 100 -8.34 -1.36 -6.91
N PHE A 101 -8.09 -0.07 -6.64
CA PHE A 101 -8.73 0.64 -5.53
C PHE A 101 -8.78 2.14 -5.81
N VAL A 102 -9.69 2.84 -5.15
CA VAL A 102 -9.75 4.30 -5.18
C VAL A 102 -8.47 4.87 -4.57
N GLY A 103 -7.75 5.67 -5.35
CA GLY A 103 -6.44 6.20 -4.94
C GLY A 103 -5.24 5.43 -5.49
N ASP A 104 -5.44 4.38 -6.28
CA ASP A 104 -4.35 3.68 -6.97
C ASP A 104 -3.58 4.62 -7.92
N VAL A 105 -2.28 4.41 -8.07
CA VAL A 105 -1.40 5.32 -8.80
C VAL A 105 -1.56 5.13 -10.30
N VAL A 106 -1.87 6.21 -11.02
CA VAL A 106 -2.06 6.22 -12.48
C VAL A 106 -0.92 6.92 -13.20
N ALA A 107 -0.34 7.95 -12.60
CA ALA A 107 0.84 8.63 -13.11
C ALA A 107 1.68 9.23 -11.98
N ILE A 108 2.98 9.38 -12.23
CA ILE A 108 3.94 10.04 -11.36
C ILE A 108 4.42 11.29 -12.07
N VAL A 109 4.29 12.45 -11.44
CA VAL A 109 4.69 13.74 -12.00
C VAL A 109 5.80 14.35 -11.16
N ALA A 110 6.93 14.67 -11.78
CA ALA A 110 8.08 15.32 -11.16
C ALA A 110 8.33 16.70 -11.75
N GLY A 111 8.54 17.69 -10.92
CA GLY A 111 8.80 19.07 -11.34
C GLY A 111 9.55 19.88 -10.30
N LYS A 112 9.96 21.09 -10.66
CA LYS A 112 10.81 21.97 -9.87
C LYS A 112 10.12 22.57 -8.65
N ASP A 113 8.81 22.74 -8.70
CA ASP A 113 8.03 23.28 -7.62
C ASP A 113 6.61 22.66 -7.58
N GLU A 114 5.96 22.83 -6.46
CA GLU A 114 4.63 22.26 -6.19
C GLU A 114 3.57 22.81 -7.15
N LYS A 115 3.67 24.11 -7.51
CA LYS A 115 2.68 24.78 -8.37
C LYS A 115 2.70 24.24 -9.79
N CYS A 116 3.89 23.98 -10.35
CA CYS A 116 4.01 23.41 -11.69
C CYS A 116 3.50 21.96 -11.72
N VAL A 117 3.79 21.17 -10.67
CA VAL A 117 3.33 19.78 -10.55
C VAL A 117 1.81 19.72 -10.40
N ASP A 118 1.21 20.53 -9.54
CA ASP A 118 -0.26 20.60 -9.37
C ASP A 118 -0.98 21.03 -10.63
N LYS A 119 -0.40 21.97 -11.37
CA LYS A 119 -0.91 22.40 -12.67
C LYS A 119 -0.85 21.26 -13.69
N ALA A 120 0.26 20.55 -13.76
CA ALA A 120 0.42 19.42 -14.66
C ALA A 120 -0.56 18.28 -14.35
N LEU A 121 -0.74 17.92 -13.09
CA LEU A 121 -1.70 16.89 -12.65
C LEU A 121 -3.12 17.17 -13.15
N LYS A 122 -3.58 18.44 -13.08
CA LYS A 122 -4.89 18.87 -13.57
C LYS A 122 -5.06 18.80 -15.09
N LEU A 123 -3.94 18.79 -15.84
CA LEU A 123 -3.94 18.77 -17.30
C LEU A 123 -3.79 17.35 -17.88
N ILE A 124 -3.45 16.37 -17.06
CA ILE A 124 -3.44 14.97 -17.48
C ILE A 124 -4.89 14.50 -17.65
N LYS A 125 -5.18 13.90 -18.80
CA LYS A 125 -6.49 13.30 -19.08
C LYS A 125 -6.34 11.80 -19.17
N VAL A 126 -7.18 11.08 -18.42
CA VAL A 126 -7.20 9.61 -18.38
C VAL A 126 -8.57 9.13 -18.84
N ASP A 127 -8.55 8.20 -19.78
CA ASP A 127 -9.77 7.46 -20.19
C ASP A 127 -9.75 6.10 -19.54
N TYR A 128 -10.81 5.79 -18.80
CA TYR A 128 -10.97 4.57 -18.03
C TYR A 128 -12.07 3.69 -18.62
N GLU A 129 -11.79 2.41 -18.71
CA GLU A 129 -12.80 1.38 -18.76
C GLU A 129 -13.13 0.93 -17.34
N VAL A 130 -14.23 1.42 -16.81
CA VAL A 130 -14.67 1.10 -15.46
C VAL A 130 -15.19 -0.33 -15.42
N LEU A 131 -14.68 -1.13 -14.49
CA LEU A 131 -15.02 -2.52 -14.28
C LEU A 131 -15.83 -2.69 -13.00
N GLU A 132 -16.49 -3.84 -12.86
CA GLU A 132 -17.21 -4.20 -11.63
C GLU A 132 -16.22 -4.37 -10.48
N PRO A 133 -16.37 -3.63 -9.35
CA PRO A 133 -15.48 -3.75 -8.22
C PRO A 133 -15.93 -4.82 -7.23
N VAL A 134 -14.99 -5.45 -6.54
CA VAL A 134 -15.25 -6.32 -5.38
C VAL A 134 -15.01 -5.50 -4.12
N LEU A 135 -16.08 -5.02 -3.48
CA LEU A 135 -16.02 -4.08 -2.36
C LEU A 135 -16.33 -4.71 -1.00
N ASP A 136 -17.03 -5.86 -1.01
CA ASP A 136 -17.39 -6.59 0.20
C ASP A 136 -16.53 -7.84 0.34
N PHE A 137 -15.71 -7.89 1.39
CA PHE A 137 -14.85 -9.04 1.64
C PHE A 137 -15.63 -10.33 1.98
N HIS A 138 -16.88 -10.23 2.45
CA HIS A 138 -17.72 -11.40 2.70
C HIS A 138 -18.14 -12.13 1.42
N THR A 139 -18.21 -11.40 0.30
CA THR A 139 -18.57 -11.92 -1.02
C THR A 139 -17.39 -11.98 -1.98
N ALA A 140 -16.19 -11.66 -1.51
CA ALA A 140 -14.97 -11.61 -2.34
C ALA A 140 -14.46 -13.00 -2.69
N LYS A 141 -14.48 -13.93 -1.73
CA LYS A 141 -14.03 -15.31 -1.94
C LYS A 141 -14.86 -15.99 -3.02
N ASP A 142 -14.20 -16.61 -3.97
CA ASP A 142 -14.81 -17.33 -5.09
C ASP A 142 -15.72 -16.44 -5.98
N ASN A 143 -15.54 -15.10 -5.92
CA ASN A 143 -16.24 -14.18 -6.79
C ASN A 143 -15.73 -14.32 -8.25
N PRO A 144 -16.62 -14.27 -9.27
CA PRO A 144 -16.20 -14.34 -10.67
C PRO A 144 -15.31 -13.15 -11.10
N VAL A 145 -15.43 -12.00 -10.43
CA VAL A 145 -14.54 -10.85 -10.64
C VAL A 145 -13.30 -11.03 -9.77
N LEU A 146 -12.14 -11.15 -10.41
CA LEU A 146 -10.85 -11.30 -9.71
C LEU A 146 -10.16 -9.96 -9.50
N VAL A 147 -9.73 -9.70 -8.28
CA VAL A 147 -8.93 -8.51 -7.93
C VAL A 147 -7.52 -8.61 -8.53
N HIS A 148 -6.93 -9.79 -8.49
CA HIS A 148 -5.62 -10.10 -9.06
C HIS A 148 -5.70 -11.25 -10.08
N PRO A 149 -6.17 -10.98 -11.33
CA PRO A 149 -6.29 -12.02 -12.35
C PRO A 149 -4.95 -12.45 -12.96
N GLU A 150 -3.85 -11.77 -12.63
CA GLU A 150 -2.54 -11.94 -13.23
C GLU A 150 -1.94 -13.33 -12.93
N ASN A 151 -1.19 -13.87 -13.90
CA ASN A 151 -0.48 -15.13 -13.71
C ASN A 151 0.88 -14.96 -13.02
N ASN A 152 1.41 -13.73 -12.96
CA ASN A 152 2.66 -13.39 -12.30
C ASN A 152 2.46 -12.86 -10.86
N TRP A 153 1.28 -13.02 -10.28
CA TRP A 153 1.02 -12.87 -8.86
C TRP A 153 1.67 -14.04 -8.09
N GLU A 154 2.32 -13.76 -6.98
CA GLU A 154 3.03 -14.76 -6.20
C GLU A 154 2.87 -14.51 -4.70
N ALA A 155 2.40 -15.53 -3.97
CA ALA A 155 2.47 -15.53 -2.51
C ALA A 155 3.89 -15.88 -2.05
N LEU A 156 4.44 -15.10 -1.12
CA LEU A 156 5.81 -15.30 -0.62
C LEU A 156 5.89 -16.18 0.62
N CYS A 157 4.76 -16.56 1.18
CA CYS A 157 4.67 -17.45 2.33
C CYS A 157 3.50 -18.43 2.18
N PRO A 158 3.54 -19.59 2.83
CA PRO A 158 2.53 -20.65 2.71
C PRO A 158 1.30 -20.36 3.59
N VAL A 159 0.61 -19.24 3.33
CA VAL A 159 -0.59 -18.82 4.08
C VAL A 159 -1.91 -19.26 3.43
N GLY A 160 -1.86 -20.19 2.47
CA GLY A 160 -3.06 -20.66 1.76
C GLY A 160 -3.71 -19.60 0.86
N ALA A 161 -2.92 -18.63 0.38
CA ALA A 161 -3.40 -17.59 -0.52
C ALA A 161 -3.66 -18.15 -1.93
N ASP A 162 -4.73 -17.68 -2.58
CA ASP A 162 -5.11 -18.04 -3.95
C ASP A 162 -5.77 -16.84 -4.64
N ASN A 163 -5.04 -16.19 -5.55
CA ASN A 163 -5.54 -15.02 -6.28
C ASN A 163 -6.68 -15.36 -7.25
N LYS A 164 -6.78 -16.61 -7.71
CA LYS A 164 -7.88 -17.05 -8.57
C LYS A 164 -9.19 -17.27 -7.83
N ARG A 165 -9.14 -17.21 -6.51
CA ARG A 165 -10.31 -17.28 -5.63
C ARG A 165 -10.53 -16.00 -4.83
N ASN A 166 -9.78 -14.92 -5.09
CA ASN A 166 -9.72 -13.71 -4.26
C ASN A 166 -9.40 -14.01 -2.79
N LEU A 167 -8.60 -15.04 -2.52
CA LEU A 167 -8.26 -15.49 -1.19
C LEU A 167 -6.86 -15.00 -0.83
N CYS A 168 -6.75 -14.08 0.14
CA CYS A 168 -5.47 -13.52 0.55
C CYS A 168 -4.72 -14.41 1.55
N ALA A 169 -5.45 -15.17 2.38
CA ALA A 169 -4.89 -16.16 3.28
C ALA A 169 -5.97 -17.14 3.74
N HIS A 170 -5.57 -18.36 4.05
CA HIS A 170 -6.42 -19.37 4.69
C HIS A 170 -5.56 -20.25 5.56
N ASP A 171 -5.89 -20.34 6.82
CA ASP A 171 -5.22 -21.20 7.79
C ASP A 171 -6.25 -21.86 8.69
N GLU A 172 -6.00 -23.12 9.06
CA GLU A 172 -6.85 -23.89 9.95
C GLU A 172 -6.00 -24.44 11.09
N CYS A 173 -6.44 -24.19 12.31
CA CYS A 173 -5.81 -24.72 13.51
C CYS A 173 -6.88 -25.31 14.42
N GLY A 174 -6.68 -26.56 14.82
CA GLY A 174 -7.62 -27.25 15.69
C GLY A 174 -6.98 -28.42 16.41
N SER A 175 -7.58 -28.83 17.51
CA SER A 175 -7.19 -30.03 18.28
C SER A 175 -8.43 -30.69 18.86
N GLY A 176 -8.53 -32.03 18.71
CA GLY A 176 -9.66 -32.79 19.18
C GLY A 176 -10.93 -32.66 18.33
N ASP A 177 -12.03 -33.23 18.83
CA ASP A 177 -13.35 -33.17 18.22
C ASP A 177 -14.15 -32.02 18.85
N ILE A 178 -14.12 -30.84 18.21
CA ILE A 178 -14.76 -29.63 18.72
C ILE A 178 -16.29 -29.77 18.69
N ASP A 179 -16.84 -30.42 17.68
CA ASP A 179 -18.30 -30.61 17.54
C ASP A 179 -18.83 -31.51 18.68
N ALA A 180 -18.11 -32.56 19.03
CA ALA A 180 -18.48 -33.42 20.18
C ALA A 180 -18.40 -32.67 21.51
N VAL A 181 -17.41 -31.78 21.69
CA VAL A 181 -17.30 -30.96 22.90
C VAL A 181 -18.46 -29.95 22.97
N LEU A 182 -18.77 -29.26 21.89
CA LEU A 182 -19.89 -28.29 21.82
C LEU A 182 -21.24 -28.98 22.08
N ALA A 183 -21.45 -30.19 21.54
CA ALA A 183 -22.67 -30.96 21.77
C ALA A 183 -22.85 -31.37 23.24
N GLY A 184 -21.77 -31.45 24.02
CA GLY A 184 -21.79 -31.74 25.44
C GLY A 184 -21.91 -30.55 26.39
N CYS A 185 -21.95 -29.31 25.83
CA CYS A 185 -22.05 -28.09 26.63
C CYS A 185 -23.52 -27.77 27.01
N ASP A 186 -23.76 -27.31 28.23
CA ASP A 186 -25.09 -26.85 28.68
C ASP A 186 -25.53 -25.56 27.95
N VAL A 187 -24.59 -24.72 27.56
CA VAL A 187 -24.82 -23.45 26.82
C VAL A 187 -23.74 -23.26 25.76
N VAL A 188 -24.17 -23.02 24.55
CA VAL A 188 -23.30 -22.60 23.41
C VAL A 188 -23.74 -21.25 22.96
N ILE A 189 -22.78 -20.29 22.88
CA ILE A 189 -23.01 -18.92 22.38
C ILE A 189 -22.27 -18.76 21.07
N ASP A 190 -23.01 -18.50 20.00
CA ASP A 190 -22.49 -18.12 18.69
C ASP A 190 -22.95 -16.69 18.39
N HIS A 191 -22.00 -15.77 18.25
CA HIS A 191 -22.29 -14.36 18.02
C HIS A 191 -21.23 -13.68 17.15
N VAL A 192 -21.67 -12.84 16.23
CA VAL A 192 -20.80 -12.04 15.36
C VAL A 192 -20.64 -10.64 15.92
N TYR A 193 -19.40 -10.24 16.19
CA TYR A 193 -19.05 -8.90 16.65
C TYR A 193 -18.46 -8.06 15.52
N HIS A 194 -18.89 -6.80 15.43
CA HIS A 194 -18.41 -5.86 14.43
C HIS A 194 -17.63 -4.73 15.08
N THR A 195 -16.40 -4.50 14.59
CA THR A 195 -15.59 -3.35 14.98
C THR A 195 -15.40 -2.45 13.76
N LYS A 196 -15.29 -1.15 13.97
CA LYS A 196 -14.92 -0.22 12.89
C LYS A 196 -13.44 -0.29 12.62
N ALA A 197 -13.05 -0.19 11.35
CA ALA A 197 -11.67 0.03 10.98
C ALA A 197 -11.19 1.37 11.54
N CYS A 198 -10.00 1.36 12.14
CA CYS A 198 -9.35 2.54 12.69
C CYS A 198 -8.02 2.80 12.01
N GLN A 199 -7.65 4.08 11.87
CA GLN A 199 -6.35 4.52 11.40
C GLN A 199 -5.63 5.21 12.56
N GLN A 200 -4.33 4.94 12.69
CA GLN A 200 -3.49 5.51 13.74
C GLN A 200 -3.35 7.04 13.66
N ALA A 201 -3.59 7.60 12.46
CA ALA A 201 -3.57 9.05 12.19
C ALA A 201 -2.29 9.74 12.70
N MET A 202 -1.15 9.20 12.35
CA MET A 202 0.17 9.72 12.73
C MET A 202 0.37 11.12 12.19
N ILE A 203 0.87 12.03 13.05
CA ILE A 203 1.13 13.43 12.67
C ILE A 203 2.31 13.51 11.71
N CYS A 204 3.36 12.73 11.95
CA CYS A 204 4.53 12.64 11.07
C CYS A 204 4.82 11.17 10.75
N LEU A 205 4.56 10.75 9.53
CA LEU A 205 4.76 9.37 9.09
C LEU A 205 6.23 8.95 9.12
N LEU A 206 7.14 9.81 8.68
CA LEU A 206 8.57 9.49 8.62
C LEU A 206 9.18 9.36 10.01
N TYR A 207 8.86 10.30 10.89
CA TYR A 207 9.33 10.26 12.26
C TYR A 207 8.76 9.06 13.04
N THR A 208 7.52 8.71 12.82
CA THR A 208 6.87 7.57 13.49
C THR A 208 7.27 6.23 12.87
N SER A 209 7.65 6.18 11.59
CA SER A 209 8.21 4.98 10.96
C SER A 209 9.57 4.63 11.57
N ASP A 210 10.44 5.62 11.77
CA ASP A 210 11.72 5.41 12.44
C ASP A 210 11.53 4.94 13.90
N ALA A 211 10.51 5.46 14.59
CA ALA A 211 10.16 5.01 15.93
C ALA A 211 9.54 3.60 15.97
N ALA A 212 8.87 3.18 14.90
CA ALA A 212 8.32 1.83 14.77
C ALA A 212 9.42 0.79 14.53
N ASP A 213 10.47 1.12 13.78
CA ASP A 213 11.65 0.29 13.63
C ASP A 213 12.39 0.09 14.96
N ASP A 214 12.41 1.11 15.83
CA ASP A 214 12.94 1.01 17.20
C ASP A 214 12.09 0.07 18.09
N LEU A 215 10.79 -0.09 17.80
CA LEU A 215 9.88 -0.98 18.57
C LEU A 215 9.96 -2.45 18.14
N ILE A 216 10.47 -2.74 16.96
CA ILE A 216 10.69 -4.13 16.49
C ILE A 216 11.94 -4.74 17.13
N GLY A 217 12.63 -4.00 17.96
CA GLY A 217 13.59 -4.55 18.92
C GLY A 217 14.83 -5.13 18.28
N VAL A 218 15.35 -4.45 17.34
CA VAL A 218 16.66 -4.77 16.80
C VAL A 218 17.77 -4.20 17.68
#